data_1214219bdcadca53f872d367ba4abfcd
#
_entry.id   1214219bdcadca53f872d367ba4abfcd
#
_cell.length_a   1.000
_cell.length_b   1.000
_cell.length_c   1.000
_cell.angle_alpha   90.00
_cell.angle_beta   90.00
_cell.angle_gamma   90.00
#
_symmetry.space_group_name_H-M   'P 1'
#
loop_
_entity.id
_entity.type
_entity.pdbx_description
1 polymer ?
#
loop_
_entity_poly.entity_id
_entity_poly.type
_entity_poly.pdbx_seq_one_letter_code
_entity_poly.pdbx_strand_id
1 'polypeptide(L)'
;MRTRTAALLGLLLALLSVPLTPPVPAAAHAALVATSPVRDAVIGSPPREVVVTFSEPVSPVAGRVQVLGPDGRKVHTGEPVVRGGTLRIPVRVPDRPLGTYLVSYRVISADSHPVAGSFTYSAGAPSATPPPPDGRTRTSGALAPAARYVGYLGLVLAVGPVLLAVGMWPRRRSRRPAVVAACAGLGLVVVATAGQWVAQAADMVGAPVGELSPTDLRAVGTSDVGPVLGARLALVGVAAALLPAVVAGRSGRGRRGALAVAGVAALTTWPLAGHPVAAPLPPVSVAVGVVHLAAMAVWAGGLLTLVAFLLPGLHERVRARVLPAWSRLATLAVCWLVASGVAQATVELGRPAALLDTTYGRLLCGKAALLAVVLAVAAGQRRLVRRGLAAGRPGRVSRAAGVELVATALVLAFSAVLVQAPPGRTAGTEAARASREGVAQTLTSGLYTLQFDVYPVRVGRPNSLHAYVYTPQGQALPVVEWTVSLALPAAGVEPVRVPVDTPEPHHASAEITFPVRGEWTLRFTARTSDVDQATVTATVPVG
;
A
#
# COMPACT_ATOMS: atom_id res chain seq x y z
N MET A 1 -24.16 35.16 -5.15
CA MET A 1 -22.83 34.62 -5.54
C MET A 1 -21.80 34.71 -4.41
N ARG A 2 -21.77 35.78 -3.61
CA ARG A 2 -20.79 35.97 -2.49
C ARG A 2 -20.87 34.89 -1.38
N THR A 3 -22.06 34.46 -0.99
CA THR A 3 -22.27 33.44 0.06
C THR A 3 -21.76 32.02 -0.35
N ARG A 4 -21.93 31.64 -1.60
CA ARG A 4 -21.48 30.35 -2.12
C ARG A 4 -19.95 30.26 -2.27
N THR A 5 -19.31 31.37 -2.65
CA THR A 5 -17.83 31.46 -2.68
C THR A 5 -17.23 31.45 -1.28
N ALA A 6 -17.87 32.10 -0.30
CA ALA A 6 -17.45 32.08 1.10
C ALA A 6 -17.59 30.67 1.72
N ALA A 7 -18.68 29.95 1.44
CA ALA A 7 -18.86 28.58 1.92
C ALA A 7 -17.83 27.60 1.30
N LEU A 8 -17.51 27.74 0.02
CA LEU A 8 -16.49 26.95 -0.65
C LEU A 8 -15.08 27.26 -0.13
N LEU A 9 -14.81 28.54 0.18
CA LEU A 9 -13.53 28.94 0.78
C LEU A 9 -13.41 28.44 2.22
N GLY A 10 -14.50 28.46 3.00
CA GLY A 10 -14.58 27.90 4.34
C GLY A 10 -14.34 26.39 4.35
N LEU A 11 -14.92 25.65 3.42
CA LEU A 11 -14.68 24.21 3.26
C LEU A 11 -13.24 23.93 2.80
N LEU A 12 -12.66 24.76 1.94
CA LEU A 12 -11.27 24.68 1.54
C LEU A 12 -10.31 24.87 2.73
N LEU A 13 -10.58 25.88 3.56
CA LEU A 13 -9.81 26.14 4.78
C LEU A 13 -9.96 25.03 5.81
N ALA A 14 -11.17 24.46 5.95
CA ALA A 14 -11.42 23.31 6.81
C ALA A 14 -10.66 22.06 6.35
N LEU A 15 -10.58 21.80 5.03
CA LEU A 15 -9.77 20.70 4.48
C LEU A 15 -8.26 20.92 4.67
N LEU A 16 -7.80 22.15 4.68
CA LEU A 16 -6.39 22.50 4.95
C LEU A 16 -6.02 22.45 6.43
N SER A 17 -7.01 22.56 7.33
CA SER A 17 -6.80 22.52 8.79
C SER A 17 -6.87 21.12 9.40
N VAL A 18 -7.39 20.12 8.69
CA VAL A 18 -7.54 18.73 9.17
C VAL A 18 -6.21 18.03 9.55
N PRO A 19 -5.03 18.36 9.03
CA PRO A 19 -3.81 17.60 9.31
C PRO A 19 -2.98 18.08 10.49
N LEU A 20 -3.46 18.99 11.35
CA LEU A 20 -2.62 19.57 12.42
C LEU A 20 -2.48 18.70 13.68
N THR A 21 -3.19 17.57 13.76
CA THR A 21 -2.93 16.55 14.78
C THR A 21 -1.96 15.51 14.21
N PRO A 22 -0.86 15.14 14.91
CA PRO A 22 0.02 14.10 14.43
C PRO A 22 -0.78 12.80 14.26
N PRO A 23 -0.83 12.23 13.03
CA PRO A 23 -1.54 10.97 12.83
C PRO A 23 -0.84 9.88 13.62
N VAL A 24 -1.60 9.08 14.37
CA VAL A 24 -1.13 7.77 14.83
C VAL A 24 -0.72 7.00 13.58
N PRO A 25 0.48 6.40 13.52
CA PRO A 25 0.93 5.71 12.31
C PRO A 25 0.02 4.52 12.01
N ALA A 26 -0.90 4.70 11.09
CA ALA A 26 -1.66 3.63 10.48
C ALA A 26 -0.95 3.23 9.19
N ALA A 27 -0.53 1.97 9.12
CA ALA A 27 0.05 1.39 7.92
C ALA A 27 -1.07 1.24 6.86
N ALA A 28 -0.83 1.67 5.63
CA ALA A 28 -1.80 1.51 4.54
C ALA A 28 -1.61 0.20 3.76
N HIS A 29 -0.58 -0.54 4.09
CA HIS A 29 -0.37 -1.94 3.69
C HIS A 29 -0.11 -2.72 4.96
N ALA A 30 -0.60 -3.94 5.04
CA ALA A 30 -0.32 -4.82 6.15
C ALA A 30 1.20 -5.05 6.26
N ALA A 31 1.86 -4.27 7.10
CA ALA A 31 3.27 -4.50 7.41
C ALA A 31 3.37 -5.66 8.40
N LEU A 32 4.36 -6.54 8.21
CA LEU A 32 4.68 -7.57 9.17
C LEU A 32 5.14 -6.92 10.49
N VAL A 33 4.41 -7.18 11.57
CA VAL A 33 4.69 -6.63 12.90
C VAL A 33 5.53 -7.58 13.74
N ALA A 34 5.14 -8.86 13.76
CA ALA A 34 5.79 -9.89 14.54
C ALA A 34 5.52 -11.26 13.94
N THR A 35 6.40 -12.22 14.25
CA THR A 35 6.20 -13.63 13.94
C THR A 35 6.45 -14.48 15.20
N SER A 36 5.75 -15.59 15.32
CA SER A 36 6.05 -16.62 16.31
C SER A 36 6.04 -17.98 15.58
N PRO A 37 7.15 -18.71 15.51
CA PRO A 37 8.49 -18.32 15.96
C PRO A 37 9.00 -17.03 15.32
N VAL A 38 9.92 -16.36 16.01
CA VAL A 38 10.57 -15.14 15.48
C VAL A 38 11.32 -15.49 14.20
N ARG A 39 11.36 -14.57 13.26
CA ARG A 39 12.12 -14.72 12.01
C ARG A 39 13.57 -15.06 12.31
N ASP A 40 14.08 -16.07 11.62
CA ASP A 40 15.44 -16.60 11.71
C ASP A 40 15.84 -17.12 13.11
N ALA A 41 14.86 -17.27 14.02
CA ALA A 41 15.09 -17.85 15.33
C ALA A 41 15.39 -19.35 15.23
N VAL A 42 16.15 -19.82 16.19
CA VAL A 42 16.37 -21.24 16.44
C VAL A 42 15.59 -21.63 17.70
N ILE A 43 14.73 -22.63 17.56
CA ILE A 43 13.88 -23.15 18.64
C ILE A 43 14.16 -24.64 18.85
N GLY A 44 13.90 -25.16 20.05
CA GLY A 44 14.25 -26.55 20.42
C GLY A 44 13.36 -27.59 19.78
N SER A 45 12.09 -27.24 19.56
CA SER A 45 11.13 -28.18 18.96
C SER A 45 10.21 -27.44 18.01
N PRO A 46 9.70 -28.10 16.96
CA PRO A 46 8.75 -27.48 16.04
C PRO A 46 7.50 -27.00 16.80
N PRO A 47 7.02 -25.78 16.50
CA PRO A 47 5.80 -25.26 17.10
C PRO A 47 4.59 -26.00 16.54
N ARG A 48 3.50 -26.04 17.30
CA ARG A 48 2.21 -26.54 16.79
C ARG A 48 1.46 -25.52 15.95
N GLU A 49 1.90 -24.25 16.00
CA GLU A 49 1.29 -23.13 15.30
C GLU A 49 2.36 -22.11 14.96
N VAL A 50 2.27 -21.55 13.75
CA VAL A 50 3.01 -20.35 13.35
C VAL A 50 2.05 -19.19 13.36
N VAL A 51 2.44 -18.09 14.03
CA VAL A 51 1.64 -16.86 14.10
C VAL A 51 2.35 -15.75 13.35
N VAL A 52 1.63 -15.07 12.47
CA VAL A 52 2.12 -13.90 11.73
C VAL A 52 1.21 -12.73 12.05
N THR A 53 1.76 -11.67 12.64
CA THR A 53 1.00 -10.48 13.05
C THR A 53 1.30 -9.32 12.11
N PHE A 54 0.26 -8.73 11.59
CA PHE A 54 0.30 -7.59 10.68
C PHE A 54 -0.18 -6.32 11.39
N SER A 55 0.18 -5.17 10.83
CA SER A 55 -0.18 -3.84 11.36
C SER A 55 -1.67 -3.49 11.19
N GLU A 56 -2.41 -4.26 10.37
CA GLU A 56 -3.83 -4.06 10.08
C GLU A 56 -4.51 -5.40 9.76
N PRO A 57 -5.84 -5.43 9.69
CA PRO A 57 -6.58 -6.62 9.29
C PRO A 57 -6.15 -7.13 7.92
N VAL A 58 -6.08 -8.47 7.81
CA VAL A 58 -5.70 -9.15 6.56
C VAL A 58 -6.65 -10.30 6.27
N SER A 59 -6.76 -10.67 4.99
CA SER A 59 -7.47 -11.87 4.53
C SER A 59 -6.48 -12.81 3.85
N PRO A 60 -6.43 -14.11 4.18
CA PRO A 60 -5.50 -15.05 3.58
C PRO A 60 -5.92 -15.36 2.15
N VAL A 61 -4.96 -15.51 1.26
CA VAL A 61 -5.20 -16.04 -0.09
C VAL A 61 -5.16 -17.56 -0.02
N ALA A 62 -6.25 -18.21 -0.42
CA ALA A 62 -6.40 -19.67 -0.34
C ALA A 62 -5.23 -20.40 -1.03
N GLY A 63 -4.65 -21.39 -0.35
CA GLY A 63 -3.53 -22.18 -0.85
C GLY A 63 -2.18 -21.43 -0.96
N ARG A 64 -2.11 -20.14 -0.58
CA ARG A 64 -0.90 -19.31 -0.66
C ARG A 64 -0.28 -18.99 0.69
N VAL A 65 -0.79 -19.61 1.76
CA VAL A 65 -0.17 -19.60 3.08
C VAL A 65 0.35 -21.00 3.34
N GLN A 66 1.66 -21.13 3.50
CA GLN A 66 2.30 -22.45 3.59
C GLN A 66 3.46 -22.42 4.58
N VAL A 67 3.65 -23.54 5.27
CA VAL A 67 4.85 -23.83 6.04
C VAL A 67 5.48 -25.08 5.45
N LEU A 68 6.74 -24.96 5.02
CA LEU A 68 7.55 -26.08 4.53
C LEU A 68 8.50 -26.54 5.62
N GLY A 69 8.57 -27.84 5.84
CA GLY A 69 9.55 -28.48 6.73
C GLY A 69 10.95 -28.53 6.12
N PRO A 70 11.95 -28.99 6.88
CA PRO A 70 13.33 -29.09 6.41
C PRO A 70 13.51 -29.98 5.17
N ASP A 71 12.59 -30.90 4.94
CA ASP A 71 12.52 -31.78 3.77
C ASP A 71 11.82 -31.15 2.55
N GLY A 72 11.43 -29.87 2.65
CA GLY A 72 10.69 -29.13 1.62
C GLY A 72 9.20 -29.52 1.49
N ARG A 73 8.70 -30.44 2.34
CA ARG A 73 7.29 -30.85 2.32
C ARG A 73 6.43 -29.89 3.13
N LYS A 74 5.16 -29.78 2.75
CA LYS A 74 4.19 -29.00 3.49
C LYS A 74 3.90 -29.64 4.85
N VAL A 75 4.04 -28.83 5.90
CA VAL A 75 3.79 -29.26 7.30
C VAL A 75 2.61 -28.53 7.94
N HIS A 76 2.04 -27.49 7.30
CA HIS A 76 0.82 -26.86 7.79
C HIS A 76 -0.37 -27.81 7.62
N THR A 77 -1.33 -27.71 8.54
CA THR A 77 -2.53 -28.53 8.58
C THR A 77 -3.77 -27.64 8.61
N GLY A 78 -4.78 -27.98 7.81
CA GLY A 78 -6.00 -27.19 7.73
C GLY A 78 -5.82 -25.80 7.08
N GLU A 79 -6.89 -25.02 7.10
CA GLU A 79 -6.89 -23.66 6.58
C GLU A 79 -6.33 -22.70 7.64
N PRO A 80 -5.53 -21.68 7.21
CA PRO A 80 -5.06 -20.65 8.12
C PRO A 80 -6.22 -19.83 8.70
N VAL A 81 -6.17 -19.54 9.99
CA VAL A 81 -7.19 -18.75 10.68
C VAL A 81 -6.71 -17.33 10.85
N VAL A 82 -7.53 -16.35 10.44
CA VAL A 82 -7.24 -14.94 10.64
C VAL A 82 -8.21 -14.33 11.65
N ARG A 83 -7.67 -13.53 12.57
CA ARG A 83 -8.43 -12.67 13.48
C ARG A 83 -7.82 -11.28 13.48
N GLY A 84 -8.49 -10.32 12.83
CA GLY A 84 -7.95 -8.98 12.62
C GLY A 84 -6.62 -9.03 11.83
N GLY A 85 -5.57 -8.48 12.39
CA GLY A 85 -4.22 -8.50 11.79
C GLY A 85 -3.39 -9.76 12.11
N THR A 86 -3.96 -10.79 12.74
CA THR A 86 -3.19 -11.98 13.17
C THR A 86 -3.58 -13.20 12.35
N LEU A 87 -2.61 -13.74 11.60
CA LEU A 87 -2.70 -14.96 10.82
C LEU A 87 -2.10 -16.12 11.64
N ARG A 88 -2.87 -17.16 11.90
CA ARG A 88 -2.47 -18.38 12.62
C ARG A 88 -2.47 -19.55 11.66
N ILE A 89 -1.37 -20.27 11.62
CA ILE A 89 -1.12 -21.39 10.70
C ILE A 89 -0.84 -22.63 11.55
N PRO A 90 -1.80 -23.56 11.68
CA PRO A 90 -1.57 -24.82 12.39
C PRO A 90 -0.46 -25.63 11.70
N VAL A 91 0.45 -26.22 12.46
CA VAL A 91 1.58 -27.00 11.95
C VAL A 91 1.63 -28.37 12.63
N ARG A 92 1.84 -29.42 11.83
CA ARG A 92 2.16 -30.75 12.34
C ARG A 92 3.66 -30.93 12.52
N VAL A 93 4.05 -31.71 13.48
CA VAL A 93 5.46 -32.13 13.62
C VAL A 93 5.76 -33.17 12.54
N PRO A 94 6.76 -32.94 11.66
CA PRO A 94 7.17 -33.95 10.67
C PRO A 94 8.03 -35.04 11.32
N ASP A 95 8.21 -36.16 10.61
CA ASP A 95 9.02 -37.31 11.09
C ASP A 95 10.49 -36.93 11.34
N ARG A 96 10.98 -35.94 10.58
CA ARG A 96 12.32 -35.34 10.77
C ARG A 96 12.14 -33.86 11.13
N PRO A 97 11.96 -33.54 12.40
CA PRO A 97 11.59 -32.20 12.83
C PRO A 97 12.76 -31.20 12.84
N LEU A 98 14.01 -31.68 12.88
CA LEU A 98 15.17 -30.81 13.02
C LEU A 98 15.59 -30.22 11.68
N GLY A 99 15.86 -28.91 11.67
CA GLY A 99 16.30 -28.16 10.51
C GLY A 99 15.52 -26.88 10.29
N THR A 100 15.76 -26.24 9.14
CA THR A 100 15.17 -24.95 8.79
C THR A 100 13.80 -25.12 8.14
N TYR A 101 12.82 -24.43 8.68
CA TYR A 101 11.45 -24.30 8.16
C TYR A 101 11.33 -23.00 7.37
N LEU A 102 10.55 -23.03 6.29
CA LEU A 102 10.19 -21.85 5.51
C LEU A 102 8.69 -21.57 5.65
N VAL A 103 8.36 -20.43 6.18
CA VAL A 103 7.00 -19.89 6.20
C VAL A 103 6.85 -18.96 5.00
N SER A 104 5.87 -19.22 4.16
CA SER A 104 5.51 -18.35 3.04
C SER A 104 4.04 -17.98 3.16
N TYR A 105 3.73 -16.71 3.00
CA TYR A 105 2.36 -16.23 3.08
C TYR A 105 2.05 -15.23 1.98
N ARG A 106 0.80 -15.23 1.55
CA ARG A 106 0.20 -14.19 0.75
C ARG A 106 -1.16 -13.85 1.35
N VAL A 107 -1.35 -12.60 1.69
CA VAL A 107 -2.56 -12.07 2.30
C VAL A 107 -3.00 -10.82 1.54
N ILE A 108 -4.27 -10.46 1.65
CA ILE A 108 -4.82 -9.21 1.14
C ILE A 108 -4.99 -8.29 2.36
N SER A 109 -4.43 -7.12 2.30
CA SER A 109 -4.56 -6.08 3.34
C SER A 109 -5.92 -5.37 3.26
N ALA A 110 -6.29 -4.63 4.31
CA ALA A 110 -7.54 -3.89 4.36
C ALA A 110 -7.70 -2.85 3.23
N ASP A 111 -6.59 -2.37 2.66
CA ASP A 111 -6.58 -1.49 1.48
C ASP A 111 -6.65 -2.26 0.15
N SER A 112 -6.90 -3.58 0.23
CA SER A 112 -7.06 -4.48 -0.91
C SER A 112 -5.80 -4.75 -1.73
N HIS A 113 -4.62 -4.46 -1.19
CA HIS A 113 -3.36 -4.81 -1.83
C HIS A 113 -2.85 -6.16 -1.34
N PRO A 114 -2.33 -7.01 -2.24
CA PRO A 114 -1.71 -8.26 -1.84
C PRO A 114 -0.37 -7.98 -1.17
N VAL A 115 -0.19 -8.57 0.01
CA VAL A 115 1.06 -8.59 0.76
C VAL A 115 1.58 -10.01 0.78
N ALA A 116 2.76 -10.21 0.24
CA ALA A 116 3.44 -11.50 0.23
C ALA A 116 4.76 -11.40 0.97
N GLY A 117 5.11 -12.44 1.70
CA GLY A 117 6.38 -12.53 2.38
C GLY A 117 6.75 -13.95 2.71
N SER A 118 8.00 -14.12 3.08
CA SER A 118 8.52 -15.37 3.62
C SER A 118 9.53 -15.08 4.72
N PHE A 119 9.64 -16.00 5.65
CA PHE A 119 10.68 -16.01 6.67
C PHE A 119 11.01 -17.44 7.04
N THR A 120 12.17 -17.62 7.66
CA THR A 120 12.64 -18.89 8.16
C THR A 120 12.63 -18.90 9.68
N TYR A 121 12.52 -20.08 10.24
CA TYR A 121 12.93 -20.43 11.59
C TYR A 121 13.52 -21.83 11.57
N SER A 122 14.34 -22.20 12.54
CA SER A 122 14.92 -23.53 12.62
C SER A 122 14.51 -24.20 13.91
N ALA A 123 14.13 -25.48 13.82
CA ALA A 123 13.98 -26.34 14.98
C ALA A 123 15.26 -27.17 15.12
N GLY A 124 15.97 -27.02 16.24
CA GLY A 124 17.31 -27.59 16.36
C GLY A 124 18.31 -26.98 15.36
N ALA A 125 19.32 -27.74 14.95
CA ALA A 125 20.37 -27.23 14.07
C ALA A 125 19.82 -26.67 12.76
N PRO A 126 20.19 -25.44 12.35
CA PRO A 126 19.84 -24.91 11.05
C PRO A 126 20.31 -25.81 9.91
N SER A 127 19.47 -26.03 8.93
CA SER A 127 19.78 -26.75 7.70
C SER A 127 19.67 -25.83 6.48
N ALA A 128 19.93 -26.36 5.29
CA ALA A 128 19.65 -25.62 4.06
C ALA A 128 18.18 -25.19 4.04
N THR A 129 17.94 -23.93 3.71
CA THR A 129 16.59 -23.38 3.58
C THR A 129 15.85 -24.09 2.46
N PRO A 130 14.63 -24.61 2.68
CA PRO A 130 13.83 -25.16 1.62
C PRO A 130 13.62 -24.12 0.50
N PRO A 131 13.61 -24.52 -0.78
CA PRO A 131 13.33 -23.58 -1.85
C PRO A 131 11.95 -22.98 -1.64
N PRO A 132 11.80 -21.65 -1.79
CA PRO A 132 10.50 -21.03 -1.67
C PRO A 132 9.55 -21.61 -2.70
N PRO A 133 8.28 -21.86 -2.34
CA PRO A 133 7.28 -22.22 -3.32
C PRO A 133 7.19 -21.07 -4.33
N ASP A 134 7.23 -21.38 -5.60
CA ASP A 134 7.36 -20.48 -6.76
C ASP A 134 7.15 -19.00 -6.45
N GLY A 135 8.24 -18.31 -6.14
CA GLY A 135 8.26 -16.91 -5.70
C GLY A 135 8.19 -15.94 -6.86
N ARG A 136 7.11 -15.98 -7.64
CA ARG A 136 6.83 -14.93 -8.64
C ARG A 136 6.23 -13.74 -7.92
N THR A 137 7.08 -12.79 -7.58
CA THR A 137 6.69 -11.47 -7.09
C THR A 137 6.19 -10.61 -8.24
N ARG A 138 5.02 -9.96 -8.05
CA ARG A 138 4.36 -9.00 -8.96
C ARG A 138 4.07 -9.54 -10.35
N THR A 139 2.89 -10.07 -10.49
CA THR A 139 2.41 -10.67 -11.71
C THR A 139 1.50 -9.76 -12.53
N SER A 140 0.86 -8.75 -11.93
CA SER A 140 0.11 -7.73 -12.66
C SER A 140 1.01 -6.74 -13.43
N GLY A 141 2.29 -6.60 -13.05
CA GLY A 141 3.29 -5.77 -13.73
C GLY A 141 2.79 -4.36 -14.05
N ALA A 142 2.77 -4.01 -15.33
CA ALA A 142 2.29 -2.73 -15.84
C ALA A 142 0.75 -2.66 -15.98
N LEU A 143 0.01 -3.78 -15.84
CA LEU A 143 -1.44 -3.82 -16.09
C LEU A 143 -2.22 -2.95 -15.09
N ALA A 144 -1.92 -3.05 -13.80
CA ALA A 144 -2.63 -2.30 -12.77
C ALA A 144 -2.48 -0.77 -12.95
N PRO A 145 -1.26 -0.19 -13.09
CA PRO A 145 -1.11 1.23 -13.37
C PRO A 145 -1.68 1.63 -14.74
N ALA A 146 -1.55 0.79 -15.78
CA ALA A 146 -2.11 1.06 -17.11
C ALA A 146 -3.64 1.12 -17.08
N ALA A 147 -4.30 0.15 -16.43
CA ALA A 147 -5.74 0.14 -16.24
C ALA A 147 -6.20 1.40 -15.48
N ARG A 148 -5.48 1.80 -14.43
CA ARG A 148 -5.80 3.02 -13.68
C ARG A 148 -5.64 4.28 -14.52
N TYR A 149 -4.58 4.37 -15.32
CA TYR A 149 -4.37 5.48 -16.26
C TYR A 149 -5.49 5.58 -17.29
N VAL A 150 -5.87 4.47 -17.92
CA VAL A 150 -7.01 4.39 -18.85
C VAL A 150 -8.30 4.87 -18.19
N GLY A 151 -8.52 4.49 -16.93
CA GLY A 151 -9.66 4.94 -16.14
C GLY A 151 -9.66 6.45 -15.89
N TYR A 152 -8.51 7.07 -15.60
CA TYR A 152 -8.41 8.52 -15.47
C TYR A 152 -8.72 9.24 -16.79
N LEU A 153 -8.23 8.72 -17.91
CA LEU A 153 -8.60 9.23 -19.24
C LEU A 153 -10.11 9.08 -19.49
N GLY A 154 -10.69 7.97 -19.07
CA GLY A 154 -12.12 7.73 -19.12
C GLY A 154 -12.93 8.79 -18.34
N LEU A 155 -12.51 9.10 -17.11
CA LEU A 155 -13.14 10.15 -16.30
C LEU A 155 -13.00 11.54 -16.95
N VAL A 156 -11.84 11.88 -17.48
CA VAL A 156 -11.59 13.13 -18.20
C VAL A 156 -12.56 13.28 -19.39
N LEU A 157 -12.70 12.21 -20.19
CA LEU A 157 -13.59 12.19 -21.36
C LEU A 157 -15.08 12.13 -20.99
N ALA A 158 -15.43 11.51 -19.84
CA ALA A 158 -16.82 11.45 -19.41
C ALA A 158 -17.30 12.78 -18.80
N VAL A 159 -16.52 13.37 -17.89
CA VAL A 159 -16.94 14.53 -17.08
C VAL A 159 -16.86 15.84 -17.87
N GLY A 160 -15.79 16.06 -18.64
CA GLY A 160 -15.57 17.32 -19.34
C GLY A 160 -16.69 17.72 -20.32
N PRO A 161 -17.09 16.84 -21.24
CA PRO A 161 -18.19 17.15 -22.18
C PRO A 161 -19.53 17.40 -21.49
N VAL A 162 -19.85 16.65 -20.43
CA VAL A 162 -21.07 16.85 -19.63
C VAL A 162 -21.08 18.24 -19.01
N LEU A 163 -20.00 18.61 -18.36
CA LEU A 163 -19.84 19.89 -17.67
C LEU A 163 -20.00 21.06 -18.62
N LEU A 164 -19.30 21.05 -19.76
CA LEU A 164 -19.35 22.13 -20.73
C LEU A 164 -20.69 22.16 -21.50
N ALA A 165 -21.28 20.99 -21.80
CA ALA A 165 -22.58 20.89 -22.43
C ALA A 165 -23.71 21.49 -21.59
N VAL A 166 -23.64 21.30 -20.27
CA VAL A 166 -24.66 21.85 -19.35
C VAL A 166 -24.45 23.35 -19.09
N GLY A 167 -23.19 23.81 -18.96
CA GLY A 167 -22.88 25.16 -18.49
C GLY A 167 -22.52 26.19 -19.56
N MET A 168 -21.81 25.77 -20.62
CA MET A 168 -21.10 26.71 -21.50
C MET A 168 -21.27 26.41 -23.01
N TRP A 169 -21.99 25.34 -23.40
CA TRP A 169 -22.12 24.94 -24.81
C TRP A 169 -23.02 25.89 -25.61
N PRO A 170 -22.54 26.39 -26.74
CA PRO A 170 -23.36 27.29 -27.59
C PRO A 170 -24.61 26.55 -28.12
N ARG A 171 -25.82 27.20 -28.02
CA ARG A 171 -27.09 26.58 -28.38
C ARG A 171 -27.18 26.13 -29.84
N ARG A 172 -26.49 26.84 -30.75
CA ARG A 172 -26.51 26.56 -32.21
C ARG A 172 -25.49 25.49 -32.64
N ARG A 173 -24.66 24.98 -31.73
CA ARG A 173 -23.62 24.01 -32.07
C ARG A 173 -24.08 22.59 -31.76
N SER A 174 -23.79 21.66 -32.71
CA SER A 174 -24.06 20.24 -32.51
C SER A 174 -23.36 19.73 -31.23
N ARG A 175 -24.10 18.98 -30.42
CA ARG A 175 -23.57 18.32 -29.20
C ARG A 175 -23.16 16.86 -29.43
N ARG A 176 -23.32 16.36 -30.68
CA ARG A 176 -22.95 14.98 -31.04
C ARG A 176 -21.52 14.62 -30.63
N PRO A 177 -20.48 15.42 -30.94
CA PRO A 177 -19.10 15.10 -30.55
C PRO A 177 -18.93 14.99 -29.04
N ALA A 178 -19.62 15.85 -28.27
CA ALA A 178 -19.60 15.82 -26.82
C ALA A 178 -20.28 14.55 -26.27
N VAL A 179 -21.39 14.09 -26.86
CA VAL A 179 -22.07 12.84 -26.49
C VAL A 179 -21.13 11.65 -26.77
N VAL A 180 -20.56 11.59 -27.98
CA VAL A 180 -19.64 10.50 -28.38
C VAL A 180 -18.45 10.44 -27.46
N ALA A 181 -17.79 11.58 -27.18
CA ALA A 181 -16.63 11.63 -26.30
C ALA A 181 -16.99 11.18 -24.88
N ALA A 182 -18.13 11.61 -24.35
CA ALA A 182 -18.57 11.23 -23.03
C ALA A 182 -18.91 9.73 -22.92
N CYS A 183 -19.57 9.16 -23.94
CA CYS A 183 -19.83 7.71 -24.00
C CYS A 183 -18.53 6.91 -24.15
N ALA A 184 -17.59 7.36 -24.97
CA ALA A 184 -16.27 6.76 -25.09
C ALA A 184 -15.52 6.78 -23.76
N GLY A 185 -15.63 7.90 -23.01
CA GLY A 185 -15.08 8.00 -21.65
C GLY A 185 -15.65 6.95 -20.69
N LEU A 186 -16.97 6.74 -20.70
CA LEU A 186 -17.60 5.67 -19.91
C LEU A 186 -17.11 4.28 -20.35
N GLY A 187 -16.96 4.05 -21.66
CA GLY A 187 -16.40 2.81 -22.20
C GLY A 187 -14.97 2.55 -21.70
N LEU A 188 -14.11 3.60 -21.65
CA LEU A 188 -12.77 3.49 -21.08
C LEU A 188 -12.79 3.18 -19.58
N VAL A 189 -13.75 3.71 -18.82
CA VAL A 189 -13.91 3.34 -17.40
C VAL A 189 -14.28 1.87 -17.24
N VAL A 190 -15.14 1.33 -18.12
CA VAL A 190 -15.46 -0.12 -18.13
C VAL A 190 -14.22 -0.96 -18.42
N VAL A 191 -13.48 -0.64 -19.49
CA VAL A 191 -12.24 -1.34 -19.85
C VAL A 191 -11.21 -1.27 -18.72
N ALA A 192 -11.04 -0.09 -18.12
CA ALA A 192 -10.15 0.11 -16.98
C ALA A 192 -10.57 -0.73 -15.76
N THR A 193 -11.87 -0.82 -15.49
CA THR A 193 -12.39 -1.62 -14.36
C THR A 193 -12.19 -3.11 -14.61
N ALA A 194 -12.39 -3.58 -15.84
CA ALA A 194 -12.08 -4.96 -16.24
C ALA A 194 -10.57 -5.24 -16.12
N GLY A 195 -9.72 -4.33 -16.56
CA GLY A 195 -8.26 -4.43 -16.39
C GLY A 195 -7.82 -4.47 -14.92
N GLN A 196 -8.46 -3.66 -14.05
CA GLN A 196 -8.22 -3.71 -12.60
C GLN A 196 -8.68 -5.04 -12.00
N TRP A 197 -9.80 -5.60 -12.45
CA TRP A 197 -10.28 -6.92 -12.02
C TRP A 197 -9.27 -8.02 -12.34
N VAL A 198 -8.76 -8.04 -13.58
CA VAL A 198 -7.75 -9.00 -14.02
C VAL A 198 -6.44 -8.81 -13.27
N ALA A 199 -5.99 -7.57 -13.08
CA ALA A 199 -4.79 -7.27 -12.31
C ALA A 199 -4.91 -7.75 -10.86
N GLN A 200 -6.08 -7.54 -10.23
CA GLN A 200 -6.35 -8.02 -8.88
C GLN A 200 -6.32 -9.54 -8.79
N ALA A 201 -6.89 -10.26 -9.77
CA ALA A 201 -6.83 -11.71 -9.83
C ALA A 201 -5.37 -12.21 -9.93
N ALA A 202 -4.59 -11.61 -10.83
CA ALA A 202 -3.17 -11.94 -11.00
C ALA A 202 -2.37 -11.74 -9.71
N ASP A 203 -2.61 -10.61 -9.01
CA ASP A 203 -1.93 -10.29 -7.76
C ASP A 203 -2.40 -11.18 -6.60
N MET A 204 -3.68 -11.56 -6.54
CA MET A 204 -4.20 -12.51 -5.55
C MET A 204 -3.57 -13.89 -5.68
N VAL A 205 -3.55 -14.43 -6.91
CA VAL A 205 -3.03 -15.77 -7.17
C VAL A 205 -1.50 -15.80 -7.23
N GLY A 206 -0.88 -14.68 -7.63
CA GLY A 206 0.56 -14.61 -7.87
C GLY A 206 0.98 -15.29 -9.17
N ALA A 207 0.08 -15.33 -10.15
CA ALA A 207 0.32 -15.90 -11.47
C ALA A 207 0.28 -14.81 -12.56
N PRO A 208 1.06 -14.91 -13.63
CA PRO A 208 0.95 -13.98 -14.75
C PRO A 208 -0.45 -14.03 -15.36
N VAL A 209 -0.87 -12.90 -15.96
CA VAL A 209 -2.24 -12.75 -16.49
C VAL A 209 -2.64 -13.87 -17.46
N GLY A 210 -1.68 -14.41 -18.24
CA GLY A 210 -1.94 -15.50 -19.18
C GLY A 210 -2.19 -16.87 -18.54
N GLU A 211 -1.93 -17.03 -17.26
CA GLU A 211 -2.11 -18.28 -16.50
C GLU A 211 -3.35 -18.26 -15.60
N LEU A 212 -4.14 -17.17 -15.64
CA LEU A 212 -5.33 -17.02 -14.81
C LEU A 212 -6.46 -17.96 -15.27
N SER A 213 -7.04 -18.65 -14.31
CA SER A 213 -8.22 -19.47 -14.51
C SER A 213 -9.51 -18.67 -14.34
N PRO A 214 -10.66 -19.13 -14.87
CA PRO A 214 -11.96 -18.53 -14.57
C PRO A 214 -12.30 -18.52 -13.07
N THR A 215 -11.77 -19.48 -12.32
CA THR A 215 -11.96 -19.55 -10.85
C THR A 215 -11.25 -18.40 -10.15
N ASP A 216 -10.04 -18.03 -10.60
CA ASP A 216 -9.28 -16.92 -10.04
C ASP A 216 -9.99 -15.57 -10.29
N LEU A 217 -10.57 -15.41 -11.48
CA LEU A 217 -11.37 -14.23 -11.81
C LEU A 217 -12.66 -14.13 -10.95
N ARG A 218 -13.29 -15.27 -10.63
CA ARG A 218 -14.46 -15.31 -9.74
C ARG A 218 -14.09 -15.01 -8.29
N ALA A 219 -12.90 -15.42 -7.84
CA ALA A 219 -12.41 -15.15 -6.49
C ALA A 219 -12.29 -13.65 -6.19
N VAL A 220 -12.01 -12.81 -7.18
CA VAL A 220 -12.07 -11.35 -7.01
C VAL A 220 -13.47 -10.89 -6.61
N GLY A 221 -14.52 -11.50 -7.15
CA GLY A 221 -15.91 -11.14 -6.82
C GLY A 221 -16.28 -11.31 -5.35
N THR A 222 -15.64 -12.25 -4.67
CA THR A 222 -15.81 -12.53 -3.23
C THR A 222 -14.80 -11.81 -2.33
N SER A 223 -13.83 -11.09 -2.92
CA SER A 223 -12.88 -10.24 -2.18
C SER A 223 -13.52 -8.90 -1.81
N ASP A 224 -12.87 -8.15 -0.89
CA ASP A 224 -13.33 -6.83 -0.45
C ASP A 224 -13.42 -5.80 -1.59
N VAL A 225 -12.61 -5.96 -2.64
CA VAL A 225 -12.60 -5.07 -3.83
C VAL A 225 -13.71 -5.41 -4.83
N GLY A 226 -14.08 -6.67 -4.94
CA GLY A 226 -15.03 -7.15 -5.94
C GLY A 226 -16.35 -6.38 -5.96
N PRO A 227 -17.05 -6.24 -4.81
CA PRO A 227 -18.27 -5.46 -4.72
C PRO A 227 -18.09 -3.99 -5.13
N VAL A 228 -16.93 -3.37 -4.81
CA VAL A 228 -16.64 -1.97 -5.17
C VAL A 228 -16.48 -1.81 -6.69
N LEU A 229 -15.76 -2.73 -7.34
CA LEU A 229 -15.61 -2.73 -8.80
C LEU A 229 -16.94 -3.05 -9.50
N GLY A 230 -17.73 -3.98 -8.95
CA GLY A 230 -19.09 -4.29 -9.43
C GLY A 230 -20.03 -3.09 -9.33
N ALA A 231 -20.04 -2.39 -8.19
CA ALA A 231 -20.80 -1.15 -8.00
C ALA A 231 -20.37 -0.07 -9.00
N ARG A 232 -19.07 0.06 -9.29
CA ARG A 232 -18.57 0.99 -10.32
C ARG A 232 -19.16 0.68 -11.68
N LEU A 233 -19.16 -0.57 -12.12
CA LEU A 233 -19.74 -0.99 -13.40
C LEU A 233 -21.25 -0.69 -13.46
N ALA A 234 -22.00 -0.99 -12.40
CA ALA A 234 -23.42 -0.68 -12.31
C ALA A 234 -23.70 0.83 -12.42
N LEU A 235 -22.96 1.66 -11.68
CA LEU A 235 -23.08 3.11 -11.70
C LEU A 235 -22.69 3.71 -13.06
N VAL A 236 -21.67 3.15 -13.73
CA VAL A 236 -21.31 3.52 -15.10
C VAL A 236 -22.43 3.16 -16.08
N GLY A 237 -23.10 2.01 -15.89
CA GLY A 237 -24.30 1.64 -16.66
C GLY A 237 -25.44 2.65 -16.49
N VAL A 238 -25.73 3.06 -15.26
CA VAL A 238 -26.72 4.12 -14.97
C VAL A 238 -26.31 5.44 -15.62
N ALA A 239 -25.05 5.83 -15.51
CA ALA A 239 -24.55 7.04 -16.15
C ALA A 239 -24.67 6.97 -17.69
N ALA A 240 -24.37 5.83 -18.29
CA ALA A 240 -24.50 5.60 -19.74
C ALA A 240 -25.94 5.77 -20.24
N ALA A 241 -26.93 5.33 -19.46
CA ALA A 241 -28.34 5.51 -19.78
C ALA A 241 -28.80 6.97 -19.67
N LEU A 242 -28.27 7.73 -18.72
CA LEU A 242 -28.71 9.12 -18.45
C LEU A 242 -27.94 10.17 -19.27
N LEU A 243 -26.66 9.96 -19.50
CA LEU A 243 -25.69 10.93 -20.02
C LEU A 243 -26.06 11.46 -21.43
N PRO A 244 -26.45 10.64 -22.44
CA PRO A 244 -26.74 11.14 -23.79
C PRO A 244 -27.84 12.20 -23.80
N ALA A 245 -28.93 12.00 -23.04
CA ALA A 245 -30.03 12.96 -22.96
C ALA A 245 -29.62 14.25 -22.23
N VAL A 246 -28.76 14.14 -21.18
CA VAL A 246 -28.25 15.30 -20.44
C VAL A 246 -27.32 16.14 -21.33
N VAL A 247 -26.39 15.53 -22.00
CA VAL A 247 -25.41 16.20 -22.88
C VAL A 247 -26.12 16.79 -24.09
N ALA A 248 -27.11 16.09 -24.67
CA ALA A 248 -27.90 16.60 -25.77
C ALA A 248 -28.83 17.77 -25.38
N GLY A 249 -28.95 18.08 -24.08
CA GLY A 249 -29.80 19.16 -23.58
C GLY A 249 -31.30 18.81 -23.56
N ARG A 250 -31.64 17.53 -23.68
CA ARG A 250 -33.03 17.00 -23.70
C ARG A 250 -33.45 16.44 -22.36
N SER A 251 -32.96 16.98 -21.24
CA SER A 251 -33.22 16.46 -19.91
C SER A 251 -33.73 17.51 -18.94
N GLY A 252 -34.69 17.14 -18.08
CA GLY A 252 -35.16 17.92 -16.94
C GLY A 252 -34.16 17.94 -15.78
N ARG A 253 -34.48 18.73 -14.74
CA ARG A 253 -33.65 18.86 -13.51
C ARG A 253 -33.41 17.50 -12.80
N GLY A 254 -34.46 16.65 -12.71
CA GLY A 254 -34.37 15.34 -12.07
C GLY A 254 -33.31 14.43 -12.71
N ARG A 255 -33.29 14.31 -14.04
CA ARG A 255 -32.30 13.49 -14.76
C ARG A 255 -30.87 14.02 -14.60
N ARG A 256 -30.69 15.35 -14.55
CA ARG A 256 -29.37 15.96 -14.27
C ARG A 256 -28.92 15.69 -12.84
N GLY A 257 -29.86 15.76 -11.88
CA GLY A 257 -29.61 15.40 -10.50
C GLY A 257 -29.20 13.91 -10.34
N ALA A 258 -29.96 13.00 -10.97
CA ALA A 258 -29.67 11.57 -10.96
C ALA A 258 -28.28 11.24 -11.55
N LEU A 259 -27.94 11.89 -12.70
CA LEU A 259 -26.58 11.73 -13.28
C LEU A 259 -25.49 12.27 -12.35
N ALA A 260 -25.71 13.39 -11.67
CA ALA A 260 -24.76 13.95 -10.73
C ALA A 260 -24.53 13.01 -9.52
N VAL A 261 -25.62 12.46 -8.95
CA VAL A 261 -25.55 11.50 -7.83
C VAL A 261 -24.83 10.23 -8.27
N ALA A 262 -25.21 9.64 -9.43
CA ALA A 262 -24.55 8.46 -9.96
C ALA A 262 -23.05 8.71 -10.25
N GLY A 263 -22.72 9.91 -10.76
CA GLY A 263 -21.34 10.32 -11.00
C GLY A 263 -20.50 10.44 -9.72
N VAL A 264 -21.05 11.06 -8.68
CA VAL A 264 -20.38 11.17 -7.37
C VAL A 264 -20.21 9.78 -6.75
N ALA A 265 -21.25 8.96 -6.76
CA ALA A 265 -21.19 7.58 -6.26
C ALA A 265 -20.15 6.75 -7.03
N ALA A 266 -20.10 6.87 -8.37
CA ALA A 266 -19.07 6.21 -9.18
C ALA A 266 -17.66 6.69 -8.82
N LEU A 267 -17.43 8.00 -8.63
CA LEU A 267 -16.13 8.53 -8.19
C LEU A 267 -15.73 8.02 -6.82
N THR A 268 -16.67 7.80 -5.89
CA THR A 268 -16.39 7.28 -4.54
C THR A 268 -15.83 5.86 -4.58
N THR A 269 -16.16 5.07 -5.60
CA THR A 269 -15.60 3.72 -5.76
C THR A 269 -14.08 3.69 -6.00
N TRP A 270 -13.45 4.79 -6.42
CA TRP A 270 -12.01 4.84 -6.66
C TRP A 270 -11.19 4.87 -5.37
N PRO A 271 -11.44 5.79 -4.42
CA PRO A 271 -10.73 5.76 -3.15
C PRO A 271 -11.14 4.57 -2.27
N LEU A 272 -12.35 4.01 -2.44
CA LEU A 272 -12.77 2.78 -1.74
C LEU A 272 -11.99 1.53 -2.20
N ALA A 273 -11.38 1.54 -3.38
CA ALA A 273 -10.53 0.47 -3.88
C ALA A 273 -9.03 0.85 -3.80
N GLY A 274 -8.58 1.39 -2.66
CA GLY A 274 -7.18 1.80 -2.48
C GLY A 274 -6.87 2.36 -1.09
N HIS A 275 -5.68 2.92 -0.91
CA HIS A 275 -5.12 3.38 0.38
C HIS A 275 -6.02 4.23 1.29
N PRO A 276 -6.98 5.05 0.80
CA PRO A 276 -7.82 5.87 1.69
C PRO A 276 -8.66 5.08 2.70
N VAL A 277 -9.00 3.81 2.42
CA VAL A 277 -9.78 2.97 3.36
C VAL A 277 -8.96 2.49 4.56
N ALA A 278 -7.63 2.40 4.40
CA ALA A 278 -6.69 2.02 5.46
C ALA A 278 -5.97 3.25 6.06
N ALA A 279 -6.46 4.45 5.81
CA ALA A 279 -5.91 5.67 6.40
C ALA A 279 -6.40 5.86 7.86
N PRO A 280 -5.72 6.67 8.69
CA PRO A 280 -6.11 6.92 10.08
C PRO A 280 -7.55 7.41 10.26
N LEU A 281 -8.08 8.14 9.27
CA LEU A 281 -9.47 8.64 9.22
C LEU A 281 -10.10 8.27 7.87
N PRO A 282 -10.54 7.00 7.67
CA PRO A 282 -10.98 6.52 6.38
C PRO A 282 -12.08 7.37 5.72
N PRO A 283 -13.17 7.77 6.41
CA PRO A 283 -14.22 8.57 5.78
C PRO A 283 -13.70 9.92 5.23
N VAL A 284 -12.79 10.57 5.97
CA VAL A 284 -12.19 11.84 5.55
C VAL A 284 -11.27 11.63 4.36
N SER A 285 -10.41 10.61 4.40
CA SER A 285 -9.49 10.28 3.32
C SER A 285 -10.23 9.90 2.03
N VAL A 286 -11.32 9.14 2.13
CA VAL A 286 -12.21 8.82 1.00
C VAL A 286 -12.84 10.10 0.44
N ALA A 287 -13.41 10.96 1.29
CA ALA A 287 -14.03 12.22 0.85
C ALA A 287 -13.02 13.14 0.15
N VAL A 288 -11.81 13.29 0.71
CA VAL A 288 -10.71 14.05 0.09
C VAL A 288 -10.30 13.44 -1.25
N GLY A 289 -10.25 12.10 -1.35
CA GLY A 289 -10.00 11.37 -2.58
C GLY A 289 -11.05 11.65 -3.67
N VAL A 290 -12.33 11.66 -3.31
CA VAL A 290 -13.43 12.00 -4.23
C VAL A 290 -13.30 13.44 -4.73
N VAL A 291 -13.04 14.40 -3.84
CA VAL A 291 -12.84 15.81 -4.21
C VAL A 291 -11.64 15.95 -5.17
N HIS A 292 -10.54 15.26 -4.90
CA HIS A 292 -9.35 15.29 -5.74
C HIS A 292 -9.63 14.77 -7.15
N LEU A 293 -10.29 13.61 -7.27
CA LEU A 293 -10.66 13.03 -8.56
C LEU A 293 -11.69 13.88 -9.32
N ALA A 294 -12.68 14.43 -8.61
CA ALA A 294 -13.68 15.31 -9.21
C ALA A 294 -13.02 16.59 -9.75
N ALA A 295 -12.15 17.21 -8.98
CA ALA A 295 -11.41 18.41 -9.38
C ALA A 295 -10.50 18.14 -10.59
N MET A 296 -9.81 17.02 -10.61
CA MET A 296 -9.00 16.55 -11.73
C MET A 296 -9.87 16.35 -12.99
N ALA A 297 -10.98 15.63 -12.88
CA ALA A 297 -11.85 15.33 -14.01
C ALA A 297 -12.51 16.60 -14.58
N VAL A 298 -12.90 17.54 -13.71
CA VAL A 298 -13.44 18.85 -14.11
C VAL A 298 -12.39 19.68 -14.84
N TRP A 299 -11.18 19.78 -14.29
CA TRP A 299 -10.13 20.61 -14.87
C TRP A 299 -9.58 20.01 -16.16
N ALA A 300 -9.06 18.79 -16.12
CA ALA A 300 -8.48 18.14 -17.29
C ALA A 300 -9.52 17.85 -18.38
N GLY A 301 -10.69 17.36 -17.98
CA GLY A 301 -11.79 17.05 -18.91
C GLY A 301 -12.40 18.30 -19.55
N GLY A 302 -12.58 19.35 -18.76
CA GLY A 302 -13.05 20.62 -19.30
C GLY A 302 -12.05 21.28 -20.24
N LEU A 303 -10.74 21.23 -19.91
CA LEU A 303 -9.68 21.73 -20.79
C LEU A 303 -9.65 20.97 -22.12
N LEU A 304 -9.66 19.64 -22.06
CA LEU A 304 -9.68 18.78 -23.24
C LEU A 304 -10.91 19.10 -24.12
N THR A 305 -12.10 19.17 -23.50
CA THR A 305 -13.34 19.46 -24.22
C THR A 305 -13.35 20.86 -24.82
N LEU A 306 -12.82 21.83 -24.10
CA LEU A 306 -12.68 23.19 -24.58
C LEU A 306 -11.81 23.25 -25.85
N VAL A 307 -10.64 22.64 -25.78
CA VAL A 307 -9.61 22.67 -26.85
C VAL A 307 -10.06 21.84 -28.06
N ALA A 308 -10.52 20.62 -27.84
CA ALA A 308 -10.85 19.69 -28.92
C ALA A 308 -12.18 20.02 -29.60
N PHE A 309 -13.18 20.46 -28.83
CA PHE A 309 -14.53 20.56 -29.36
C PHE A 309 -15.10 22.00 -29.37
N LEU A 310 -14.71 22.89 -28.47
CA LEU A 310 -15.29 24.21 -28.39
C LEU A 310 -14.48 25.28 -29.10
N LEU A 311 -13.18 25.40 -28.87
CA LEU A 311 -12.34 26.44 -29.46
C LEU A 311 -12.29 26.42 -30.99
N PRO A 312 -12.22 25.23 -31.67
CA PRO A 312 -12.24 25.20 -33.12
C PRO A 312 -13.55 25.76 -33.69
N GLY A 313 -13.46 26.77 -34.55
CA GLY A 313 -14.63 27.38 -35.23
C GLY A 313 -15.57 28.22 -34.35
N LEU A 314 -15.15 28.62 -33.14
CA LEU A 314 -15.91 29.62 -32.37
C LEU A 314 -15.65 31.03 -32.86
N HIS A 315 -16.73 31.80 -33.09
CA HIS A 315 -16.64 33.23 -33.34
C HIS A 315 -16.07 33.97 -32.13
N GLU A 316 -15.34 35.03 -32.37
CA GLU A 316 -14.65 35.83 -31.36
C GLU A 316 -15.57 36.27 -30.21
N ARG A 317 -16.79 36.73 -30.51
CA ARG A 317 -17.77 37.14 -29.49
C ARG A 317 -18.16 36.03 -28.53
N VAL A 318 -18.29 34.80 -29.02
CA VAL A 318 -18.62 33.61 -28.18
C VAL A 318 -17.39 33.21 -27.37
N ARG A 319 -16.22 33.24 -27.98
CA ARG A 319 -14.93 32.97 -27.34
C ARG A 319 -14.68 33.93 -26.17
N ALA A 320 -14.95 35.22 -26.37
CA ALA A 320 -14.82 36.25 -25.34
C ALA A 320 -15.71 36.02 -24.11
N ARG A 321 -16.81 35.26 -24.23
CA ARG A 321 -17.69 34.88 -23.12
C ARG A 321 -17.28 33.54 -22.46
N VAL A 322 -16.91 32.54 -23.27
CA VAL A 322 -16.62 31.18 -22.81
C VAL A 322 -15.28 31.12 -22.06
N LEU A 323 -14.24 31.77 -22.59
CA LEU A 323 -12.89 31.72 -21.99
C LEU A 323 -12.82 32.27 -20.54
N PRO A 324 -13.41 33.43 -20.20
CA PRO A 324 -13.42 33.92 -18.83
C PRO A 324 -14.27 33.05 -17.89
N ALA A 325 -15.39 32.49 -18.37
CA ALA A 325 -16.22 31.58 -17.59
C ALA A 325 -15.46 30.29 -17.27
N TRP A 326 -14.82 29.70 -18.27
CA TRP A 326 -13.94 28.54 -18.11
C TRP A 326 -12.78 28.83 -17.17
N SER A 327 -12.06 29.93 -17.37
CA SER A 327 -10.92 30.32 -16.53
C SER A 327 -11.26 30.40 -15.04
N ARG A 328 -12.47 30.88 -14.69
CA ARG A 328 -12.97 30.91 -13.30
C ARG A 328 -13.21 29.51 -12.75
N LEU A 329 -13.87 28.66 -13.53
CA LEU A 329 -14.16 27.27 -13.15
C LEU A 329 -12.87 26.46 -13.01
N ALA A 330 -11.95 26.56 -13.98
CA ALA A 330 -10.66 25.91 -13.96
C ALA A 330 -9.82 26.32 -12.74
N THR A 331 -9.83 27.62 -12.39
CA THR A 331 -9.14 28.09 -11.18
C THR A 331 -9.71 27.46 -9.91
N LEU A 332 -11.05 27.39 -9.80
CA LEU A 332 -11.68 26.76 -8.64
C LEU A 332 -11.34 25.27 -8.56
N ALA A 333 -11.39 24.57 -9.70
CA ALA A 333 -11.02 23.15 -9.76
C ALA A 333 -9.55 22.94 -9.36
N VAL A 334 -8.63 23.77 -9.85
CA VAL A 334 -7.20 23.70 -9.47
C VAL A 334 -6.99 23.97 -7.99
N CYS A 335 -7.66 24.95 -7.39
CA CYS A 335 -7.59 25.20 -5.95
C CYS A 335 -7.99 23.96 -5.14
N TRP A 336 -9.11 23.31 -5.51
CA TRP A 336 -9.56 22.09 -4.87
C TRP A 336 -8.60 20.90 -5.12
N LEU A 337 -8.06 20.80 -6.34
CA LEU A 337 -7.08 19.76 -6.69
C LEU A 337 -5.82 19.86 -5.84
N VAL A 338 -5.28 21.07 -5.68
CA VAL A 338 -4.08 21.31 -4.88
C VAL A 338 -4.36 21.08 -3.39
N ALA A 339 -5.46 21.65 -2.86
CA ALA A 339 -5.80 21.51 -1.45
C ALA A 339 -6.01 20.04 -1.05
N SER A 340 -6.81 19.31 -1.84
CA SER A 340 -7.03 17.88 -1.60
C SER A 340 -5.77 17.04 -1.82
N GLY A 341 -4.92 17.41 -2.78
CA GLY A 341 -3.64 16.74 -3.01
C GLY A 341 -2.65 16.92 -1.87
N VAL A 342 -2.58 18.12 -1.28
CA VAL A 342 -1.75 18.37 -0.08
C VAL A 342 -2.30 17.58 1.11
N ALA A 343 -3.62 17.58 1.33
CA ALA A 343 -4.24 16.80 2.40
C ALA A 343 -3.95 15.29 2.27
N GLN A 344 -4.02 14.73 1.05
CA GLN A 344 -3.64 13.33 0.81
C GLN A 344 -2.15 13.11 1.07
N ALA A 345 -1.29 13.99 0.57
CA ALA A 345 0.15 13.86 0.73
C ALA A 345 0.57 13.84 2.21
N THR A 346 -0.01 14.69 3.06
CA THR A 346 0.28 14.70 4.51
C THR A 346 -0.12 13.40 5.19
N VAL A 347 -1.27 12.84 4.83
CA VAL A 347 -1.73 11.55 5.37
C VAL A 347 -0.86 10.40 4.90
N GLU A 348 -0.50 10.35 3.61
CA GLU A 348 0.25 9.23 3.03
C GLU A 348 1.75 9.26 3.35
N LEU A 349 2.34 10.42 3.60
CA LEU A 349 3.75 10.52 3.98
C LEU A 349 4.00 10.19 5.45
N GLY A 350 3.12 10.62 6.35
CA GLY A 350 3.23 10.44 7.79
C GLY A 350 4.37 11.23 8.44
N ARG A 351 5.51 11.38 7.78
CA ARG A 351 6.68 12.16 8.23
C ARG A 351 7.33 12.92 7.05
N PRO A 352 7.84 14.15 7.27
CA PRO A 352 8.44 14.95 6.18
C PRO A 352 9.63 14.27 5.49
N ALA A 353 10.48 13.57 6.25
CA ALA A 353 11.64 12.84 5.69
C ALA A 353 11.23 11.81 4.63
N ALA A 354 10.04 11.21 4.73
CA ALA A 354 9.53 10.24 3.76
C ALA A 354 9.42 10.81 2.32
N LEU A 355 9.44 12.14 2.15
CA LEU A 355 9.51 12.77 0.82
C LEU A 355 10.77 12.38 0.05
N LEU A 356 11.91 12.25 0.70
CA LEU A 356 13.19 11.96 0.06
C LEU A 356 13.61 10.52 0.25
N ASP A 357 13.28 9.92 1.38
CA ASP A 357 13.71 8.58 1.78
C ASP A 357 12.93 7.46 1.07
N THR A 358 11.70 7.74 0.57
CA THR A 358 10.83 6.71 0.02
C THR A 358 10.62 6.84 -1.48
N THR A 359 10.34 5.72 -2.15
CA THR A 359 9.94 5.73 -3.57
C THR A 359 8.65 6.52 -3.78
N TYR A 360 7.69 6.41 -2.86
CA TYR A 360 6.45 7.18 -2.86
C TYR A 360 6.73 8.70 -2.84
N GLY A 361 7.58 9.15 -1.91
CA GLY A 361 7.93 10.57 -1.78
C GLY A 361 8.61 11.12 -3.03
N ARG A 362 9.57 10.38 -3.61
CA ARG A 362 10.25 10.79 -4.85
C ARG A 362 9.28 10.89 -6.04
N LEU A 363 8.35 9.94 -6.18
CA LEU A 363 7.29 10.01 -7.20
C LEU A 363 6.35 11.20 -6.96
N LEU A 364 6.01 11.47 -5.70
CA LEU A 364 5.18 12.62 -5.32
C LEU A 364 5.88 13.95 -5.65
N CYS A 365 7.19 14.08 -5.38
CA CYS A 365 7.98 15.24 -5.77
C CYS A 365 7.99 15.45 -7.29
N GLY A 366 8.21 14.38 -8.06
CA GLY A 366 8.14 14.42 -9.52
C GLY A 366 6.78 14.88 -10.04
N LYS A 367 5.69 14.34 -9.48
CA LYS A 367 4.32 14.75 -9.78
C LYS A 367 4.08 16.23 -9.44
N ALA A 368 4.54 16.68 -8.28
CA ALA A 368 4.37 18.07 -7.83
C ALA A 368 5.14 19.05 -8.72
N ALA A 369 6.39 18.71 -9.09
CA ALA A 369 7.18 19.52 -10.01
C ALA A 369 6.52 19.65 -11.39
N LEU A 370 6.03 18.55 -11.95
CA LEU A 370 5.32 18.55 -13.22
C LEU A 370 4.02 19.37 -13.14
N LEU A 371 3.26 19.22 -12.05
CA LEU A 371 2.05 20.01 -11.82
C LEU A 371 2.38 21.50 -11.71
N ALA A 372 3.48 21.90 -11.05
CA ALA A 372 3.91 23.29 -10.97
C ALA A 372 4.17 23.89 -12.37
N VAL A 373 4.80 23.14 -13.27
CA VAL A 373 5.01 23.54 -14.67
C VAL A 373 3.66 23.77 -15.38
N VAL A 374 2.72 22.82 -15.24
CA VAL A 374 1.37 22.94 -15.83
C VAL A 374 0.67 24.18 -15.31
N LEU A 375 0.72 24.43 -14.00
CA LEU A 375 0.09 25.60 -13.38
C LEU A 375 0.75 26.92 -13.82
N ALA A 376 2.05 26.95 -14.04
CA ALA A 376 2.75 28.12 -14.58
C ALA A 376 2.28 28.47 -15.99
N VAL A 377 2.11 27.45 -16.87
CA VAL A 377 1.55 27.62 -18.22
C VAL A 377 0.10 28.12 -18.15
N ALA A 378 -0.73 27.49 -17.32
CA ALA A 378 -2.12 27.87 -17.11
C ALA A 378 -2.28 29.29 -16.56
N ALA A 379 -1.40 29.72 -15.64
CA ALA A 379 -1.37 31.09 -15.12
C ALA A 379 -1.03 32.13 -16.22
N GLY A 380 -0.10 31.80 -17.10
CA GLY A 380 0.21 32.60 -18.29
C GLY A 380 -1.01 32.77 -19.21
N GLN A 381 -1.71 31.68 -19.54
CA GLN A 381 -2.95 31.72 -20.32
C GLN A 381 -4.04 32.53 -19.63
N ARG A 382 -4.22 32.36 -18.32
CA ARG A 382 -5.19 33.13 -17.53
C ARG A 382 -4.92 34.63 -17.58
N ARG A 383 -3.64 35.07 -17.53
CA ARG A 383 -3.27 36.49 -17.70
C ARG A 383 -3.68 37.03 -19.06
N LEU A 384 -3.47 36.25 -20.15
CA LEU A 384 -3.90 36.62 -21.50
C LEU A 384 -5.44 36.73 -21.59
N VAL A 385 -6.19 35.80 -21.02
CA VAL A 385 -7.66 35.84 -20.96
C VAL A 385 -8.15 37.05 -20.18
N ARG A 386 -7.57 37.35 -19.01
CA ARG A 386 -7.96 38.51 -18.17
C ARG A 386 -7.68 39.85 -18.84
N ARG A 387 -6.64 39.94 -19.66
CA ARG A 387 -6.30 41.15 -20.43
C ARG A 387 -7.08 41.29 -21.73
N GLY A 388 -8.01 40.41 -22.01
CA GLY A 388 -8.80 40.40 -23.26
C GLY A 388 -8.02 40.03 -24.53
N LEU A 389 -6.73 39.67 -24.39
CA LEU A 389 -5.85 39.41 -25.54
C LEU A 389 -6.02 37.98 -26.12
N ALA A 390 -6.70 37.09 -25.42
CA ALA A 390 -6.87 35.69 -25.82
C ALA A 390 -7.79 35.53 -27.04
N ALA A 391 -8.79 36.37 -27.17
CA ALA A 391 -9.78 36.31 -28.27
C ALA A 391 -9.11 36.60 -29.63
N GLY A 392 -8.19 37.57 -29.68
CA GLY A 392 -7.44 37.93 -30.88
C GLY A 392 -6.22 37.05 -31.22
N ARG A 393 -5.88 36.07 -30.38
CA ARG A 393 -4.67 35.22 -30.53
C ARG A 393 -4.97 33.73 -30.41
N PRO A 394 -5.89 33.16 -31.23
CA PRO A 394 -6.35 31.78 -31.06
C PRO A 394 -5.23 30.72 -31.17
N GLY A 395 -4.25 30.93 -32.03
CA GLY A 395 -3.15 29.99 -32.23
C GLY A 395 -2.19 29.88 -31.00
N ARG A 396 -2.01 30.98 -30.25
CA ARG A 396 -1.23 30.93 -28.98
C ARG A 396 -1.99 30.22 -27.87
N VAL A 397 -3.28 30.49 -27.74
CA VAL A 397 -4.14 29.82 -26.75
C VAL A 397 -4.22 28.32 -27.03
N SER A 398 -4.38 27.92 -28.30
CA SER A 398 -4.45 26.51 -28.69
C SER A 398 -3.13 25.77 -28.44
N ARG A 399 -1.97 26.34 -28.80
CA ARG A 399 -0.66 25.72 -28.56
C ARG A 399 -0.35 25.57 -27.07
N ALA A 400 -0.58 26.62 -26.29
CA ALA A 400 -0.34 26.57 -24.85
C ALA A 400 -1.29 25.56 -24.16
N ALA A 401 -2.54 25.48 -24.58
CA ALA A 401 -3.49 24.47 -24.10
C ALA A 401 -3.11 23.04 -24.52
N GLY A 402 -2.49 22.87 -25.70
CA GLY A 402 -1.91 21.59 -26.13
C GLY A 402 -0.77 21.13 -25.22
N VAL A 403 0.16 22.02 -24.88
CA VAL A 403 1.25 21.74 -23.92
C VAL A 403 0.67 21.38 -22.55
N GLU A 404 -0.33 22.12 -22.08
CA GLU A 404 -1.01 21.86 -20.80
C GLU A 404 -1.66 20.46 -20.79
N LEU A 405 -2.30 20.06 -21.89
CA LEU A 405 -2.91 18.72 -22.02
C LEU A 405 -1.86 17.60 -22.00
N VAL A 406 -0.74 17.75 -22.72
CA VAL A 406 0.34 16.76 -22.73
C VAL A 406 0.93 16.63 -21.33
N ALA A 407 1.25 17.74 -20.68
CA ALA A 407 1.80 17.72 -19.33
C ALA A 407 0.78 17.15 -18.31
N THR A 408 -0.52 17.44 -18.47
CA THR A 408 -1.58 16.84 -17.65
C THR A 408 -1.64 15.32 -17.84
N ALA A 409 -1.52 14.82 -19.08
CA ALA A 409 -1.47 13.38 -19.35
C ALA A 409 -0.29 12.71 -18.64
N LEU A 410 0.89 13.36 -18.60
CA LEU A 410 2.05 12.88 -17.83
C LEU A 410 1.77 12.88 -16.31
N VAL A 411 1.13 13.95 -15.77
CA VAL A 411 0.73 13.97 -14.35
C VAL A 411 -0.22 12.80 -14.02
N LEU A 412 -1.15 12.47 -14.91
CA LEU A 412 -2.05 11.32 -14.74
C LEU A 412 -1.30 9.99 -14.77
N ALA A 413 -0.28 9.84 -15.64
CA ALA A 413 0.57 8.67 -15.68
C ALA A 413 1.37 8.50 -14.37
N PHE A 414 2.02 9.56 -13.89
CA PHE A 414 2.67 9.57 -12.57
C PHE A 414 1.70 9.20 -11.45
N SER A 415 0.48 9.74 -11.49
CA SER A 415 -0.54 9.44 -10.48
C SER A 415 -0.97 7.97 -10.50
N ALA A 416 -1.08 7.35 -11.70
CA ALA A 416 -1.43 5.95 -11.84
C ALA A 416 -0.36 5.02 -11.25
N VAL A 417 0.93 5.38 -11.38
CA VAL A 417 2.05 4.66 -10.77
C VAL A 417 2.12 4.92 -9.27
N LEU A 418 1.99 6.19 -8.84
CA LEU A 418 2.08 6.59 -7.44
C LEU A 418 1.08 5.85 -6.55
N VAL A 419 -0.15 5.65 -7.02
CA VAL A 419 -1.20 4.93 -6.27
C VAL A 419 -0.89 3.44 -6.10
N GLN A 420 0.07 2.88 -6.84
CA GLN A 420 0.54 1.50 -6.68
C GLN A 420 1.78 1.39 -5.78
N ALA A 421 2.39 2.53 -5.41
CA ALA A 421 3.56 2.54 -4.54
C ALA A 421 3.14 2.49 -3.06
N PRO A 422 3.86 1.75 -2.21
CA PRO A 422 3.61 1.74 -0.77
C PRO A 422 3.70 3.15 -0.19
N PRO A 423 2.75 3.59 0.64
CA PRO A 423 2.76 4.92 1.25
C PRO A 423 4.01 5.16 2.09
N GLY A 424 4.47 6.40 2.14
CA GLY A 424 5.67 6.79 2.91
C GLY A 424 5.53 6.52 4.42
N ARG A 425 4.30 6.56 4.94
CA ARG A 425 4.00 6.27 6.35
C ARG A 425 4.32 4.82 6.76
N THR A 426 4.36 3.86 5.82
CA THR A 426 4.67 2.45 6.08
C THR A 426 6.14 2.11 5.87
N ALA A 427 6.85 2.89 5.07
CA ALA A 427 8.21 2.60 4.62
C ALA A 427 9.32 2.71 5.67
N GLY A 428 9.04 3.07 6.91
CA GLY A 428 10.06 3.12 7.97
C GLY A 428 9.86 2.06 9.05
N THR A 429 8.70 1.40 9.05
CA THR A 429 8.32 0.46 10.10
C THR A 429 8.95 -0.91 9.91
N GLU A 430 9.22 -1.35 8.70
CA GLU A 430 9.88 -2.64 8.43
C GLU A 430 11.37 -2.61 8.81
N ALA A 431 12.12 -1.59 8.39
CA ALA A 431 13.54 -1.48 8.72
C ALA A 431 13.80 -1.24 10.23
N ALA A 432 12.95 -0.42 10.87
CA ALA A 432 13.09 -0.14 12.30
C ALA A 432 12.63 -1.30 13.21
N ARG A 433 11.83 -2.24 12.69
CA ARG A 433 11.38 -3.44 13.41
C ARG A 433 12.30 -4.63 13.19
N ALA A 434 12.86 -4.83 12.01
CA ALA A 434 13.88 -5.84 11.74
C ALA A 434 15.12 -5.69 12.63
N SER A 435 15.47 -4.46 13.03
CA SER A 435 16.59 -4.18 13.95
C SER A 435 16.26 -4.36 15.44
N ARG A 436 15.01 -4.66 15.80
CA ARG A 436 14.54 -4.86 17.20
C ARG A 436 14.09 -6.28 17.51
N GLU A 437 14.16 -7.17 16.56
CA GLU A 437 13.80 -8.57 16.69
C GLU A 437 15.05 -9.37 17.07
N GLY A 438 15.02 -10.03 18.19
CA GLY A 438 15.92 -10.98 18.82
C GLY A 438 17.25 -11.39 18.13
N VAL A 439 18.13 -12.02 18.87
CA VAL A 439 19.38 -12.60 18.37
C VAL A 439 19.28 -14.10 18.49
N ALA A 440 19.55 -14.84 17.41
CA ALA A 440 19.68 -16.29 17.41
C ALA A 440 21.05 -16.66 16.82
N GLN A 441 21.80 -17.54 17.51
CA GLN A 441 23.12 -18.00 17.08
C GLN A 441 23.29 -19.47 17.36
N THR A 442 24.13 -20.10 16.54
CA THR A 442 24.62 -21.47 16.75
C THR A 442 26.12 -21.44 17.08
N LEU A 443 26.47 -22.02 18.19
CA LEU A 443 27.85 -22.10 18.69
C LEU A 443 28.28 -23.56 18.72
N THR A 444 29.52 -23.84 18.34
CA THR A 444 30.08 -25.21 18.32
C THR A 444 31.22 -25.34 19.29
N SER A 445 31.22 -26.40 20.04
CA SER A 445 32.36 -26.88 20.82
C SER A 445 32.82 -28.22 20.28
N GLY A 446 33.93 -28.74 20.83
CA GLY A 446 34.37 -30.10 20.50
C GLY A 446 33.43 -31.22 20.98
N LEU A 447 32.51 -30.91 21.91
CA LEU A 447 31.61 -31.87 22.53
C LEU A 447 30.17 -31.77 22.01
N TYR A 448 29.72 -30.56 21.69
CA TYR A 448 28.31 -30.31 21.32
C TYR A 448 28.17 -29.09 20.46
N THR A 449 27.01 -28.99 19.82
CA THR A 449 26.49 -27.78 19.21
C THR A 449 25.44 -27.15 20.13
N LEU A 450 25.63 -25.89 20.50
CA LEU A 450 24.68 -25.11 21.30
C LEU A 450 23.98 -24.09 20.41
N GLN A 451 22.68 -24.07 20.46
CA GLN A 451 21.86 -23.06 19.81
C GLN A 451 21.14 -22.23 20.86
N PHE A 452 21.17 -20.92 20.71
CA PHE A 452 20.42 -20.04 21.59
C PHE A 452 19.73 -18.93 20.84
N ASP A 453 18.68 -18.42 21.45
CA ASP A 453 18.02 -17.19 21.05
C ASP A 453 17.77 -16.27 22.25
N VAL A 454 17.76 -14.98 21.99
CA VAL A 454 17.34 -13.94 22.93
C VAL A 454 16.32 -13.06 22.26
N TYR A 455 15.16 -12.91 22.86
CA TYR A 455 14.07 -12.09 22.32
C TYR A 455 13.35 -11.33 23.44
N PRO A 456 12.97 -10.05 23.22
CA PRO A 456 13.11 -9.20 22.01
C PRO A 456 14.40 -8.36 21.96
N VAL A 457 15.39 -8.58 22.77
CA VAL A 457 16.65 -7.82 22.94
C VAL A 457 16.41 -6.33 23.20
N ARG A 458 15.83 -6.03 24.37
CA ARG A 458 15.47 -4.66 24.78
C ARG A 458 16.20 -4.27 26.05
N VAL A 459 16.71 -3.02 26.07
CA VAL A 459 17.31 -2.41 27.26
C VAL A 459 16.26 -2.17 28.33
N GLY A 460 16.58 -2.50 29.60
CA GLY A 460 15.75 -2.22 30.77
C GLY A 460 14.42 -2.98 30.82
N ARG A 461 14.25 -4.02 30.03
CA ARG A 461 13.06 -4.88 30.01
C ARG A 461 13.45 -6.35 30.05
N PRO A 462 12.55 -7.22 30.54
CA PRO A 462 12.74 -8.65 30.45
C PRO A 462 12.88 -9.11 28.99
N ASN A 463 13.85 -10.00 28.75
CA ASN A 463 14.08 -10.68 27.49
C ASN A 463 14.13 -12.17 27.76
N SER A 464 13.46 -12.98 26.96
CA SER A 464 13.52 -14.44 27.06
C SER A 464 14.82 -14.95 26.42
N LEU A 465 15.52 -15.82 27.12
CA LEU A 465 16.68 -16.57 26.64
C LEU A 465 16.29 -18.05 26.58
N HIS A 466 16.55 -18.69 25.45
CA HIS A 466 16.49 -20.13 25.29
C HIS A 466 17.83 -20.65 24.77
N ALA A 467 18.29 -21.80 25.29
CA ALA A 467 19.50 -22.45 24.82
C ALA A 467 19.27 -23.96 24.73
N TYR A 468 19.75 -24.56 23.64
CA TYR A 468 19.56 -25.97 23.33
C TYR A 468 20.87 -26.61 22.97
N VAL A 469 21.11 -27.85 23.47
CA VAL A 469 22.34 -28.60 23.21
C VAL A 469 22.03 -29.84 22.37
N TYR A 470 22.85 -30.02 21.34
CA TYR A 470 22.75 -31.13 20.40
C TYR A 470 24.11 -31.81 20.21
N THR A 471 24.07 -33.09 19.87
CA THR A 471 25.24 -33.79 19.35
C THR A 471 25.69 -33.18 18.02
N PRO A 472 26.92 -33.37 17.55
CA PRO A 472 27.35 -32.97 16.21
C PRO A 472 26.46 -33.53 15.08
N GLN A 473 25.75 -34.63 15.34
CA GLN A 473 24.82 -35.26 14.41
C GLN A 473 23.40 -34.65 14.47
N GLY A 474 23.16 -33.62 15.33
CA GLY A 474 21.90 -32.92 15.45
C GLY A 474 20.84 -33.60 16.32
N GLN A 475 21.22 -34.58 17.16
CA GLN A 475 20.31 -35.19 18.13
C GLN A 475 20.33 -34.41 19.44
N ALA A 476 19.19 -34.32 20.14
CA ALA A 476 19.12 -33.68 21.45
C ALA A 476 20.09 -34.35 22.43
N LEU A 477 20.95 -33.56 23.05
CA LEU A 477 21.94 -34.03 24.00
C LEU A 477 21.56 -33.57 25.41
N PRO A 478 21.22 -34.50 26.34
CA PRO A 478 20.91 -34.14 27.71
C PRO A 478 22.06 -33.42 28.39
N VAL A 479 21.77 -32.37 29.16
CA VAL A 479 22.71 -31.59 29.94
C VAL A 479 22.47 -31.85 31.42
N VAL A 480 23.50 -32.23 32.15
CA VAL A 480 23.44 -32.51 33.57
C VAL A 480 23.45 -31.23 34.38
N GLU A 481 24.19 -30.21 33.91
CA GLU A 481 24.28 -28.93 34.59
C GLU A 481 24.50 -27.78 33.61
N TRP A 482 23.75 -26.73 33.80
CA TRP A 482 23.84 -25.50 33.03
C TRP A 482 24.44 -24.37 33.88
N THR A 483 25.35 -23.60 33.29
CA THR A 483 25.76 -22.30 33.81
C THR A 483 25.71 -21.29 32.68
N VAL A 484 24.88 -20.25 32.85
CA VAL A 484 24.79 -19.13 31.91
C VAL A 484 25.23 -17.86 32.63
N SER A 485 26.03 -17.05 31.98
CA SER A 485 26.43 -15.75 32.52
C SER A 485 26.45 -14.66 31.44
N LEU A 486 26.17 -13.44 31.88
CA LEU A 486 26.16 -12.21 31.08
C LEU A 486 27.28 -11.29 31.55
N ALA A 487 28.00 -10.67 30.61
CA ALA A 487 29.03 -9.67 30.90
C ALA A 487 28.97 -8.53 29.87
N LEU A 488 29.39 -7.33 30.27
CA LEU A 488 29.67 -6.23 29.34
C LEU A 488 31.05 -5.65 29.62
N PRO A 489 32.14 -6.28 29.11
CA PRO A 489 33.51 -5.89 29.42
C PRO A 489 33.80 -4.43 29.08
N ALA A 490 33.25 -3.92 27.97
CA ALA A 490 33.43 -2.54 27.53
C ALA A 490 32.89 -1.48 28.54
N ALA A 491 31.94 -1.88 29.41
CA ALA A 491 31.39 -1.03 30.47
C ALA A 491 31.80 -1.47 31.88
N GLY A 492 32.78 -2.41 31.99
CA GLY A 492 33.26 -2.91 33.28
C GLY A 492 32.26 -3.80 34.02
N VAL A 493 31.26 -4.37 33.33
CA VAL A 493 30.30 -5.29 33.96
C VAL A 493 30.91 -6.70 33.96
N GLU A 494 31.25 -7.15 35.17
CA GLU A 494 31.76 -8.52 35.44
C GLU A 494 30.68 -9.57 35.10
N PRO A 495 31.09 -10.85 34.85
CA PRO A 495 30.15 -11.91 34.55
C PRO A 495 29.14 -12.17 35.68
N VAL A 496 27.87 -11.90 35.40
CA VAL A 496 26.74 -12.16 36.30
C VAL A 496 26.08 -13.48 35.89
N ARG A 497 25.91 -14.40 36.83
CA ARG A 497 25.19 -15.65 36.59
C ARG A 497 23.72 -15.39 36.42
N VAL A 498 23.13 -16.08 35.44
CA VAL A 498 21.69 -16.07 35.15
C VAL A 498 21.08 -17.34 35.72
N PRO A 499 20.03 -17.25 36.54
CA PRO A 499 19.23 -18.40 36.89
C PRO A 499 18.57 -18.98 35.64
N VAL A 500 18.69 -20.30 35.43
CA VAL A 500 18.11 -20.98 34.29
C VAL A 500 17.17 -22.08 34.78
N ASP A 501 16.01 -22.19 34.10
CA ASP A 501 15.09 -23.30 34.19
C ASP A 501 15.44 -24.33 33.11
N THR A 502 15.20 -25.60 33.38
CA THR A 502 15.45 -26.70 32.43
C THR A 502 14.14 -27.41 32.10
N PRO A 503 13.30 -26.84 31.19
CA PRO A 503 12.04 -27.44 30.81
C PRO A 503 12.19 -28.85 30.23
N GLU A 504 13.30 -29.10 29.55
CA GLU A 504 13.69 -30.39 28.99
C GLU A 504 15.19 -30.66 29.25
N PRO A 505 15.66 -31.92 29.28
CA PRO A 505 17.04 -32.22 29.62
C PRO A 505 18.11 -31.55 28.73
N HIS A 506 17.79 -31.20 27.51
CA HIS A 506 18.68 -30.55 26.54
C HIS A 506 18.38 -29.05 26.35
N HIS A 507 17.41 -28.48 27.10
CA HIS A 507 16.91 -27.12 26.96
C HIS A 507 17.06 -26.35 28.26
N ALA A 508 17.69 -25.19 28.19
CA ALA A 508 17.70 -24.18 29.23
C ALA A 508 16.93 -22.96 28.83
N SER A 509 16.14 -22.41 29.75
CA SER A 509 15.41 -21.12 29.55
C SER A 509 15.69 -20.17 30.70
N ALA A 510 15.70 -18.89 30.41
CA ALA A 510 15.89 -17.85 31.41
C ALA A 510 15.20 -16.53 30.98
N GLU A 511 14.90 -15.70 31.97
CA GLU A 511 14.56 -14.31 31.75
C GLU A 511 15.76 -13.44 32.08
N ILE A 512 16.23 -12.64 31.13
CA ILE A 512 17.40 -11.77 31.26
C ILE A 512 17.05 -10.31 31.02
N THR A 513 17.73 -9.40 31.70
CA THR A 513 17.58 -7.97 31.50
C THR A 513 18.94 -7.34 31.18
N PHE A 514 18.99 -6.57 30.11
CA PHE A 514 20.16 -5.78 29.74
C PHE A 514 19.99 -4.36 30.30
N PRO A 515 20.73 -3.97 31.38
CA PRO A 515 20.52 -2.67 32.00
C PRO A 515 20.97 -1.48 31.13
N VAL A 516 21.95 -1.69 30.26
CA VAL A 516 22.51 -0.67 29.36
C VAL A 516 22.74 -1.22 27.96
N ARG A 517 22.87 -0.32 26.99
CA ARG A 517 23.22 -0.66 25.60
C ARG A 517 24.67 -1.13 25.51
N GLY A 518 24.95 -1.96 24.51
CA GLY A 518 26.31 -2.40 24.23
C GLY A 518 26.40 -3.81 23.68
N GLU A 519 27.61 -4.28 23.45
CA GLU A 519 27.95 -5.62 22.98
C GLU A 519 28.07 -6.58 24.19
N TRP A 520 26.94 -7.17 24.57
CA TRP A 520 26.89 -8.08 25.70
C TRP A 520 27.47 -9.46 25.36
N THR A 521 28.32 -9.97 26.23
CA THR A 521 28.92 -11.30 26.12
C THR A 521 28.07 -12.28 26.93
N LEU A 522 27.49 -13.28 26.25
CA LEU A 522 26.83 -14.43 26.85
C LEU A 522 27.77 -15.61 26.85
N ARG A 523 27.94 -16.23 28.01
CA ARG A 523 28.75 -17.44 28.16
C ARG A 523 27.87 -18.60 28.63
N PHE A 524 27.85 -19.66 27.86
CA PHE A 524 27.11 -20.89 28.15
C PHE A 524 28.09 -22.02 28.48
N THR A 525 27.97 -22.56 29.65
CA THR A 525 28.71 -23.77 30.05
C THR A 525 27.69 -24.88 30.25
N ALA A 526 27.84 -25.95 29.50
CA ALA A 526 27.01 -27.15 29.61
C ALA A 526 27.87 -28.36 29.97
N ARG A 527 27.50 -29.04 31.04
CA ARG A 527 28.10 -30.31 31.46
C ARG A 527 27.16 -31.44 31.01
N THR A 528 27.62 -32.27 30.10
CA THR A 528 26.85 -33.33 29.47
C THR A 528 27.06 -34.71 30.08
N SER A 529 28.15 -34.90 30.86
CA SER A 529 28.41 -36.08 31.64
C SER A 529 29.21 -35.71 32.89
N ASP A 530 29.64 -36.69 33.66
CA ASP A 530 30.49 -36.44 34.84
C ASP A 530 31.87 -35.89 34.47
N VAL A 531 32.34 -36.12 33.26
CA VAL A 531 33.67 -35.71 32.76
C VAL A 531 33.63 -34.74 31.59
N ASP A 532 32.51 -34.61 30.92
CA ASP A 532 32.38 -33.80 29.71
C ASP A 532 31.70 -32.47 30.02
N GLN A 533 32.45 -31.39 29.94
CA GLN A 533 31.99 -30.03 30.09
C GLN A 533 32.66 -29.15 29.04
N ALA A 534 31.90 -28.28 28.42
CA ALA A 534 32.43 -27.26 27.52
C ALA A 534 31.75 -25.92 27.73
N THR A 535 32.44 -24.84 27.34
CA THR A 535 31.95 -23.47 27.40
C THR A 535 32.01 -22.87 26.00
N VAL A 536 30.92 -22.26 25.60
CA VAL A 536 30.83 -21.48 24.35
C VAL A 536 30.39 -20.05 24.68
N THR A 537 30.80 -19.10 23.85
CA THR A 537 30.58 -17.66 24.09
C THR A 537 30.00 -17.02 22.86
N ALA A 538 29.03 -16.14 23.07
CA ALA A 538 28.38 -15.35 22.03
C ALA A 538 28.38 -13.88 22.38
N THR A 539 28.32 -13.02 21.38
CA THR A 539 28.09 -11.58 21.51
C THR A 539 26.70 -11.22 21.05
N VAL A 540 25.98 -10.47 21.88
CA VAL A 540 24.64 -10.00 21.62
C VAL A 540 24.64 -8.47 21.60
N PRO A 541 24.42 -7.84 20.42
CA PRO A 541 24.31 -6.39 20.32
C PRO A 541 22.97 -5.92 20.88
N VAL A 542 23.00 -5.09 21.91
CA VAL A 542 21.82 -4.51 22.55
C VAL A 542 21.75 -3.02 22.24
N GLY A 543 20.76 -2.65 21.41
CA GLY A 543 20.61 -1.29 20.86
C GLY A 543 19.63 -0.36 21.58
#